data_b8db86fba7825c98c09b306e7a7eeda2
#
_entry.id   b8db86fba7825c98c09b306e7a7eeda2
#
_cell.length_a   1.000
_cell.length_b   1.000
_cell.length_c   1.000
_cell.angle_alpha   90.00
_cell.angle_beta   90.00
_cell.angle_gamma   90.00
#
_symmetry.space_group_name_H-M   'P 1'
#
loop_
_entity.id
_entity.type
_entity.pdbx_description
1 polymer ?
#
loop_
_entity_poly.entity_id
_entity_poly.type
_entity_poly.pdbx_seq_one_letter_code
_entity_poly.pdbx_strand_id
1 'polypeptide(L)'
;MNLTKLALKRPVSCFLVILALAVFGISSIFGFKMELTPDIEMPMLIVMATYPGADPESVDELVASVIEDSGSTLSGVDSVNSYSFENYCMVLFTYEYGVDIDECHNDLRAAMETAKLSLPDDVDQPTIIEMNMNSMDVMTISAVEKGDVDLLKVVNEAVVPELESLSSVAQVSVTGGSEDYIKVELNETLMKQYGLNMSTVAQMLGTVDFTYPAGSVTQGSQDISVATSMEYNTVQKLREMPLMTTKGQVITLQDIANVTTASKDATSISRYNGQDNVSIGIKNKSSAGTVNACKDVKEKLQQIQAENPAIEFEVTYDASSSIISSLTSVAETLLLGVVLTMAVLFLFFGDFKASLIVGASMPISLFLTLILMSMMGFSMNIVTLGSLVIAIGMMVDASIVVIESCFRRQKSTPDLKQAALEGTKEVTASIIASTITTIVVYLPL
;
A
#
# COMPACT_ATOMS: atom_id res chain seq x y z
N MET A 1 40.16 25.07 -7.30
CA MET A 1 40.67 24.33 -8.48
C MET A 1 39.66 24.54 -9.61
N ASN A 2 40.05 25.18 -10.72
CA ASN A 2 39.08 25.48 -11.80
C ASN A 2 38.74 24.20 -12.54
N LEU A 3 37.52 23.68 -12.33
CA LEU A 3 36.98 22.49 -13.01
C LEU A 3 37.12 22.58 -14.54
N THR A 4 36.84 23.76 -15.11
CA THR A 4 37.01 24.06 -16.53
C THR A 4 38.44 23.81 -17.02
N LYS A 5 39.45 24.25 -16.22
CA LYS A 5 40.86 24.05 -16.55
C LYS A 5 41.26 22.56 -16.49
N LEU A 6 40.68 21.81 -15.56
CA LEU A 6 40.90 20.38 -15.44
C LEU A 6 40.29 19.62 -16.66
N ALA A 7 39.06 19.96 -17.03
CA ALA A 7 38.37 19.36 -18.16
C ALA A 7 39.10 19.63 -19.49
N LEU A 8 39.57 20.86 -19.71
CA LEU A 8 40.34 21.23 -20.91
C LEU A 8 41.72 20.54 -20.99
N LYS A 9 42.36 20.25 -19.79
CA LYS A 9 43.62 19.52 -19.76
C LYS A 9 43.49 18.04 -19.96
N ARG A 10 42.39 17.41 -19.54
CA ARG A 10 42.16 15.97 -19.57
C ARG A 10 40.79 15.62 -20.17
N PRO A 11 40.57 15.88 -21.49
CA PRO A 11 39.26 15.68 -22.11
C PRO A 11 38.77 14.23 -22.08
N VAL A 12 39.69 13.25 -22.22
CA VAL A 12 39.33 11.83 -22.17
C VAL A 12 38.81 11.43 -20.77
N SER A 13 39.47 11.92 -19.71
CA SER A 13 39.01 11.65 -18.34
C SER A 13 37.63 12.27 -18.07
N CYS A 14 37.37 13.48 -18.62
CA CYS A 14 36.07 14.12 -18.51
C CYS A 14 34.98 13.32 -19.25
N PHE A 15 35.28 12.85 -20.44
CA PHE A 15 34.35 11.99 -21.21
C PHE A 15 34.04 10.68 -20.48
N LEU A 16 35.05 10.04 -19.87
CA LEU A 16 34.85 8.82 -19.07
C LEU A 16 33.96 9.07 -17.83
N VAL A 17 34.12 10.19 -17.17
CA VAL A 17 33.24 10.57 -16.05
C VAL A 17 31.81 10.78 -16.51
N ILE A 18 31.59 11.48 -17.64
CA ILE A 18 30.25 11.67 -18.22
C ILE A 18 29.63 10.32 -18.60
N LEU A 19 30.41 9.43 -19.23
CA LEU A 19 29.95 8.08 -19.57
C LEU A 19 29.60 7.27 -18.34
N ALA A 20 30.41 7.32 -17.28
CA ALA A 20 30.11 6.68 -16.02
C ALA A 20 28.83 7.22 -15.39
N LEU A 21 28.62 8.54 -15.36
CA LEU A 21 27.38 9.16 -14.89
C LEU A 21 26.15 8.67 -15.69
N ALA A 22 26.28 8.56 -17.01
CA ALA A 22 25.20 8.05 -17.85
C ALA A 22 24.87 6.58 -17.51
N VAL A 23 25.87 5.72 -17.37
CA VAL A 23 25.68 4.30 -17.04
C VAL A 23 25.05 4.14 -15.66
N PHE A 24 25.61 4.80 -14.64
CA PHE A 24 25.06 4.74 -13.28
C PHE A 24 23.69 5.40 -13.18
N GLY A 25 23.45 6.52 -13.89
CA GLY A 25 22.16 7.19 -13.92
C GLY A 25 21.05 6.32 -14.54
N ILE A 26 21.34 5.65 -15.65
CA ILE A 26 20.42 4.68 -16.25
C ILE A 26 20.19 3.49 -15.31
N SER A 27 21.25 2.96 -14.70
CA SER A 27 21.14 1.87 -13.73
C SER A 27 20.26 2.25 -12.53
N SER A 28 20.34 3.50 -12.05
CA SER A 28 19.54 3.99 -10.93
C SER A 28 18.05 3.96 -11.22
N ILE A 29 17.63 4.15 -12.48
CA ILE A 29 16.21 4.14 -12.87
C ILE A 29 15.55 2.81 -12.51
N PHE A 30 16.25 1.69 -12.70
CA PHE A 30 15.73 0.35 -12.41
C PHE A 30 15.65 0.02 -10.92
N GLY A 31 16.33 0.80 -10.07
CA GLY A 31 16.34 0.64 -8.62
C GLY A 31 15.32 1.50 -7.87
N PHE A 32 14.64 2.42 -8.54
CA PHE A 32 13.67 3.28 -7.87
C PHE A 32 12.38 2.55 -7.50
N LYS A 33 11.86 2.86 -6.31
CA LYS A 33 10.47 2.58 -5.98
C LYS A 33 9.60 3.51 -6.82
N MET A 34 8.65 2.92 -7.56
CA MET A 34 7.71 3.68 -8.38
C MET A 34 6.37 3.73 -7.66
N GLU A 35 5.95 4.95 -7.30
CA GLU A 35 4.74 5.26 -6.54
C GLU A 35 3.98 6.41 -7.20
N LEU A 36 2.72 6.59 -6.89
CA LEU A 36 1.95 7.72 -7.42
C LEU A 36 2.33 9.01 -6.70
N THR A 37 2.33 8.97 -5.38
CA THR A 37 2.66 10.07 -4.48
C THR A 37 3.84 9.67 -3.59
N PRO A 38 4.61 10.64 -3.07
CA PRO A 38 5.61 10.34 -2.05
C PRO A 38 4.92 9.74 -0.81
N ASP A 39 5.68 9.01 -0.02
CA ASP A 39 5.23 8.53 1.28
C ASP A 39 5.07 9.75 2.20
N ILE A 40 3.83 10.15 2.41
CA ILE A 40 3.48 11.29 3.27
C ILE A 40 2.90 10.69 4.53
N GLU A 41 3.63 10.78 5.61
CA GLU A 41 3.11 10.50 6.94
C GLU A 41 2.11 11.60 7.29
N MET A 42 0.84 11.21 7.37
CA MET A 42 -0.18 12.11 7.90
C MET A 42 -0.15 11.98 9.42
N PRO A 43 0.12 13.06 10.15
CA PRO A 43 0.17 13.00 11.61
C PRO A 43 -1.27 12.93 12.18
N MET A 44 -1.98 11.85 11.87
CA MET A 44 -3.37 11.64 12.26
C MET A 44 -3.60 10.21 12.74
N LEU A 45 -4.28 10.09 13.88
CA LEU A 45 -4.76 8.81 14.44
C LEU A 45 -6.27 8.86 14.62
N ILE A 46 -6.95 7.77 14.26
CA ILE A 46 -8.40 7.63 14.43
C ILE A 46 -8.65 6.62 15.54
N VAL A 47 -9.43 7.02 16.52
CA VAL A 47 -9.96 6.09 17.54
C VAL A 47 -11.38 5.74 17.16
N MET A 48 -11.66 4.45 16.99
CA MET A 48 -13.00 3.93 16.74
C MET A 48 -13.48 3.16 17.97
N ALA A 49 -14.68 3.44 18.44
CA ALA A 49 -15.32 2.71 19.52
C ALA A 49 -16.76 2.35 19.12
N THR A 50 -17.18 1.11 19.41
CA THR A 50 -18.50 0.58 19.11
C THR A 50 -19.33 0.54 20.39
N TYR A 51 -20.56 1.08 20.34
CA TYR A 51 -21.52 1.02 21.42
C TYR A 51 -22.86 0.47 20.88
N PRO A 52 -23.05 -0.85 20.88
CA PRO A 52 -24.19 -1.49 20.25
C PRO A 52 -25.54 -1.04 20.86
N GLY A 53 -26.50 -0.68 20.01
CA GLY A 53 -27.85 -0.28 20.42
C GLY A 53 -27.98 1.18 20.89
N ALA A 54 -26.90 1.97 20.88
CA ALA A 54 -26.94 3.37 21.28
C ALA A 54 -27.24 4.28 20.08
N ASP A 55 -28.04 5.34 20.33
CA ASP A 55 -28.26 6.41 19.38
C ASP A 55 -27.06 7.37 19.31
N PRO A 56 -26.96 8.21 18.26
CA PRO A 56 -25.79 9.09 18.06
C PRO A 56 -25.54 10.05 19.23
N GLU A 57 -26.58 10.54 19.89
CA GLU A 57 -26.47 11.48 21.02
C GLU A 57 -25.88 10.77 22.25
N SER A 58 -26.33 9.54 22.55
CA SER A 58 -25.77 8.71 23.60
C SER A 58 -24.32 8.30 23.30
N VAL A 59 -24.00 7.99 22.05
CA VAL A 59 -22.62 7.68 21.60
C VAL A 59 -21.72 8.91 21.79
N ASP A 60 -22.20 10.09 21.46
CA ASP A 60 -21.47 11.36 21.60
C ASP A 60 -21.15 11.66 23.08
N GLU A 61 -22.19 11.66 23.93
CA GLU A 61 -22.06 12.07 25.32
C GLU A 61 -21.28 11.05 26.17
N LEU A 62 -21.52 9.74 25.96
CA LEU A 62 -20.99 8.70 26.82
C LEU A 62 -19.68 8.06 26.32
N VAL A 63 -19.38 8.20 25.02
CA VAL A 63 -18.23 7.53 24.42
C VAL A 63 -17.28 8.54 23.77
N ALA A 64 -17.76 9.34 22.81
CA ALA A 64 -16.88 10.24 22.07
C ALA A 64 -16.25 11.30 22.99
N SER A 65 -17.04 11.97 23.84
CA SER A 65 -16.55 12.98 24.80
C SER A 65 -15.49 12.42 25.74
N VAL A 66 -15.65 11.17 26.22
CA VAL A 66 -14.66 10.52 27.11
C VAL A 66 -13.34 10.27 26.39
N ILE A 67 -13.41 9.85 25.11
CA ILE A 67 -12.24 9.64 24.26
C ILE A 67 -11.55 10.95 23.94
N GLU A 68 -12.31 12.00 23.59
CA GLU A 68 -11.80 13.34 23.33
C GLU A 68 -11.06 13.92 24.54
N ASP A 69 -11.69 13.89 25.69
CA ASP A 69 -11.10 14.40 26.94
C ASP A 69 -9.81 13.68 27.31
N SER A 70 -9.78 12.36 27.10
CA SER A 70 -8.63 11.54 27.42
C SER A 70 -7.44 11.77 26.47
N GLY A 71 -7.69 12.05 25.20
CA GLY A 71 -6.67 12.22 24.17
C GLY A 71 -6.28 13.67 23.91
N SER A 72 -7.16 14.65 24.14
CA SER A 72 -6.91 16.07 23.83
C SER A 72 -5.77 16.71 24.60
N THR A 73 -5.41 16.12 25.74
CA THR A 73 -4.32 16.63 26.62
C THR A 73 -2.96 16.03 26.29
N LEU A 74 -2.88 15.10 25.33
CA LEU A 74 -1.63 14.47 24.94
C LEU A 74 -0.70 15.46 24.22
N SER A 75 0.59 15.24 24.38
CA SER A 75 1.60 16.09 23.73
C SER A 75 1.54 15.99 22.23
N GLY A 76 1.66 17.13 21.54
CA GLY A 76 1.68 17.22 20.08
C GLY A 76 0.30 17.15 19.40
N VAL A 77 -0.80 17.02 20.13
CA VAL A 77 -2.16 17.11 19.57
C VAL A 77 -2.46 18.55 19.16
N ASP A 78 -2.77 18.75 17.88
CA ASP A 78 -3.16 20.05 17.32
C ASP A 78 -4.68 20.23 17.36
N SER A 79 -5.44 19.20 16.94
CA SER A 79 -6.90 19.26 16.98
C SER A 79 -7.52 17.87 17.16
N VAL A 80 -8.72 17.84 17.73
CA VAL A 80 -9.53 16.64 17.89
C VAL A 80 -10.89 16.88 17.27
N ASN A 81 -11.36 15.96 16.44
CA ASN A 81 -12.67 16.01 15.81
C ASN A 81 -13.36 14.66 16.00
N SER A 82 -14.59 14.67 16.47
CA SER A 82 -15.40 13.47 16.63
C SER A 82 -16.56 13.41 15.65
N TYR A 83 -16.95 12.18 15.34
CA TYR A 83 -18.10 11.85 14.51
C TYR A 83 -18.85 10.72 15.20
N SER A 84 -20.05 11.03 15.67
CA SER A 84 -20.91 10.09 16.39
C SER A 84 -22.01 9.58 15.47
N PHE A 85 -22.12 8.27 15.35
CA PHE A 85 -23.10 7.57 14.53
C PHE A 85 -23.94 6.63 15.42
N GLU A 86 -24.99 6.04 14.84
CA GLU A 86 -25.72 4.97 15.50
C GLU A 86 -24.80 3.76 15.72
N ASN A 87 -24.65 3.31 16.95
CA ASN A 87 -23.81 2.19 17.40
C ASN A 87 -22.29 2.42 17.43
N TYR A 88 -21.73 3.51 16.97
CA TYR A 88 -20.26 3.74 17.00
C TYR A 88 -19.87 5.22 16.90
N CYS A 89 -18.66 5.54 17.34
CA CYS A 89 -18.02 6.81 17.07
C CYS A 89 -16.65 6.65 16.44
N MET A 90 -16.22 7.70 15.75
CA MET A 90 -14.85 7.92 15.28
C MET A 90 -14.33 9.23 15.84
N VAL A 91 -13.19 9.20 16.53
CA VAL A 91 -12.51 10.38 17.06
C VAL A 91 -11.16 10.52 16.35
N LEU A 92 -11.00 11.60 15.60
CA LEU A 92 -9.83 11.91 14.80
C LEU A 92 -8.90 12.84 15.60
N PHE A 93 -7.72 12.38 15.93
CA PHE A 93 -6.64 13.15 16.53
C PHE A 93 -5.66 13.59 15.45
N THR A 94 -5.55 14.89 15.24
CA THR A 94 -4.55 15.49 14.35
C THR A 94 -3.39 16.00 15.20
N TYR A 95 -2.18 15.65 14.84
CA TYR A 95 -0.96 16.05 15.56
C TYR A 95 -0.19 17.13 14.77
N GLU A 96 0.69 17.83 15.45
CA GLU A 96 1.59 18.79 14.82
C GLU A 96 2.55 18.09 13.83
N TYR A 97 2.96 18.79 12.77
CA TYR A 97 3.94 18.25 11.84
C TYR A 97 5.31 18.04 12.50
N GLY A 98 5.93 16.90 12.21
CA GLY A 98 7.28 16.58 12.68
C GLY A 98 7.33 15.86 14.04
N VAL A 99 6.18 15.50 14.61
CA VAL A 99 6.11 14.60 15.77
C VAL A 99 6.36 13.16 15.32
N ASP A 100 6.85 12.32 16.22
CA ASP A 100 6.97 10.88 16.01
C ASP A 100 5.60 10.23 16.19
N ILE A 101 5.00 9.77 15.09
CA ILE A 101 3.63 9.20 15.12
C ILE A 101 3.56 7.88 15.90
N ASP A 102 4.65 7.09 15.93
CA ASP A 102 4.73 5.86 16.71
C ASP A 102 4.69 6.16 18.22
N GLU A 103 5.36 7.23 18.66
CA GLU A 103 5.29 7.71 20.05
C GLU A 103 3.87 8.20 20.37
N CYS A 104 3.29 9.04 19.52
CA CYS A 104 1.91 9.51 19.65
C CYS A 104 0.90 8.36 19.71
N HIS A 105 1.06 7.32 18.88
CA HIS A 105 0.21 6.14 18.90
C HIS A 105 0.30 5.38 20.22
N ASN A 106 1.49 5.24 20.80
CA ASN A 106 1.67 4.57 22.09
C ASN A 106 1.06 5.39 23.23
N ASP A 107 1.22 6.71 23.23
CA ASP A 107 0.64 7.61 24.22
C ASP A 107 -0.89 7.60 24.14
N LEU A 108 -1.45 7.66 22.93
CA LEU A 108 -2.90 7.59 22.71
C LEU A 108 -3.46 6.22 23.16
N ARG A 109 -2.73 5.13 22.92
CA ARG A 109 -3.12 3.79 23.39
C ARG A 109 -3.20 3.76 24.91
N ALA A 110 -2.20 4.28 25.62
CA ALA A 110 -2.19 4.33 27.07
C ALA A 110 -3.35 5.19 27.61
N ALA A 111 -3.66 6.30 26.93
CA ALA A 111 -4.82 7.13 27.26
C ALA A 111 -6.15 6.37 27.06
N MET A 112 -6.29 5.62 25.95
CA MET A 112 -7.51 4.82 25.67
C MET A 112 -7.69 3.66 26.67
N GLU A 113 -6.62 3.03 27.13
CA GLU A 113 -6.71 2.03 28.21
C GLU A 113 -7.22 2.65 29.53
N THR A 114 -6.85 3.90 29.80
CA THR A 114 -7.35 4.64 30.97
C THR A 114 -8.80 5.08 30.75
N ALA A 115 -9.12 5.60 29.57
CA ALA A 115 -10.48 6.02 29.19
C ALA A 115 -11.49 4.88 29.31
N LYS A 116 -11.08 3.64 29.02
CA LYS A 116 -11.93 2.44 29.13
C LYS A 116 -12.56 2.27 30.52
N LEU A 117 -11.90 2.74 31.57
CA LEU A 117 -12.43 2.66 32.94
C LEU A 117 -13.64 3.63 33.17
N SER A 118 -13.79 4.61 32.30
CA SER A 118 -14.85 5.61 32.36
C SER A 118 -15.93 5.37 31.30
N LEU A 119 -15.73 4.46 30.36
CA LEU A 119 -16.69 4.08 29.35
C LEU A 119 -17.75 3.12 29.93
N PRO A 120 -18.99 3.09 29.42
CA PRO A 120 -19.97 2.06 29.73
C PRO A 120 -19.48 0.65 29.47
N ASP A 121 -19.93 -0.32 30.27
CA ASP A 121 -19.51 -1.73 30.19
C ASP A 121 -19.82 -2.40 28.84
N ASP A 122 -20.87 -1.92 28.14
CA ASP A 122 -21.32 -2.43 26.86
C ASP A 122 -20.54 -1.83 25.66
N VAL A 123 -19.57 -0.93 25.89
CA VAL A 123 -18.72 -0.36 24.86
C VAL A 123 -17.56 -1.28 24.59
N ASP A 124 -17.37 -1.64 23.32
CA ASP A 124 -16.20 -2.40 22.88
C ASP A 124 -14.90 -1.63 23.13
N GLN A 125 -13.79 -2.37 23.20
CA GLN A 125 -12.48 -1.72 23.39
C GLN A 125 -12.18 -0.78 22.24
N PRO A 126 -11.87 0.52 22.50
CA PRO A 126 -11.49 1.48 21.48
C PRO A 126 -10.29 0.97 20.67
N THR A 127 -10.41 1.03 19.34
CA THR A 127 -9.36 0.60 18.40
C THR A 127 -8.74 1.84 17.77
N ILE A 128 -7.41 1.90 17.77
CA ILE A 128 -6.66 2.99 17.13
C ILE A 128 -6.29 2.56 15.72
N ILE A 129 -6.64 3.39 14.75
CA ILE A 129 -6.35 3.20 13.34
C ILE A 129 -5.42 4.33 12.89
N GLU A 130 -4.24 3.97 12.41
CA GLU A 130 -3.33 4.92 11.80
C GLU A 130 -3.75 5.20 10.35
N MET A 131 -3.93 6.49 10.01
CA MET A 131 -4.26 6.88 8.65
C MET A 131 -2.98 7.08 7.84
N ASN A 132 -2.66 6.12 7.02
CA ASN A 132 -1.56 6.17 6.08
C ASN A 132 -2.10 6.10 4.65
N MET A 133 -1.61 6.95 3.74
CA MET A 133 -2.01 6.88 2.32
C MET A 133 -1.65 5.54 1.67
N ASN A 134 -0.67 4.83 2.21
CA ASN A 134 -0.32 3.47 1.80
C ASN A 134 -1.30 2.40 2.30
N SER A 135 -2.30 2.78 3.11
CA SER A 135 -3.34 1.86 3.61
C SER A 135 -4.44 1.59 2.57
N MET A 136 -4.41 2.28 1.44
CA MET A 136 -5.33 2.03 0.33
C MET A 136 -4.89 0.83 -0.50
N ASP A 137 -5.87 0.12 -1.06
CA ASP A 137 -5.59 -0.98 -1.96
C ASP A 137 -4.94 -0.47 -3.26
N VAL A 138 -3.79 -1.04 -3.61
CA VAL A 138 -3.06 -0.72 -4.85
C VAL A 138 -3.57 -1.50 -6.05
N MET A 139 -4.29 -2.60 -5.78
CA MET A 139 -4.95 -3.41 -6.79
C MET A 139 -6.22 -4.00 -6.21
N THR A 140 -7.28 -4.03 -7.02
CA THR A 140 -8.51 -4.74 -6.70
C THR A 140 -8.79 -5.77 -7.78
N ILE A 141 -9.05 -7.00 -7.36
CA ILE A 141 -9.33 -8.13 -8.23
C ILE A 141 -10.75 -8.61 -7.95
N SER A 142 -11.54 -8.80 -9.00
CA SER A 142 -12.85 -9.41 -8.93
C SER A 142 -12.71 -10.91 -9.24
N ALA A 143 -13.15 -11.76 -8.33
CA ALA A 143 -13.30 -13.18 -8.55
C ALA A 143 -14.78 -13.48 -8.84
N VAL A 144 -15.06 -14.07 -9.99
CA VAL A 144 -16.42 -14.42 -10.46
C VAL A 144 -16.49 -15.91 -10.66
N GLU A 145 -17.59 -16.51 -10.23
CA GLU A 145 -17.84 -17.93 -10.39
C GLU A 145 -18.20 -18.26 -11.85
N LYS A 146 -17.56 -19.30 -12.41
CA LYS A 146 -17.89 -19.90 -13.71
C LYS A 146 -18.41 -21.32 -13.60
N GLY A 147 -18.32 -21.93 -12.43
CA GLY A 147 -18.75 -23.29 -12.13
C GLY A 147 -19.45 -23.34 -10.78
N ASP A 148 -19.96 -24.51 -10.39
CA ASP A 148 -20.59 -24.72 -9.09
C ASP A 148 -19.49 -24.91 -8.00
N VAL A 149 -18.98 -23.79 -7.47
CA VAL A 149 -17.93 -23.76 -6.45
C VAL A 149 -18.29 -22.77 -5.34
N ASP A 150 -17.91 -23.07 -4.12
CA ASP A 150 -17.97 -22.09 -3.03
C ASP A 150 -16.84 -21.04 -3.22
N LEU A 151 -17.21 -19.95 -3.91
CA LEU A 151 -16.27 -18.91 -4.35
C LEU A 151 -15.52 -18.30 -3.18
N LEU A 152 -16.23 -17.93 -2.10
CA LEU A 152 -15.62 -17.29 -0.94
C LEU A 152 -14.63 -18.21 -0.23
N LYS A 153 -14.99 -19.49 -0.10
CA LYS A 153 -14.14 -20.50 0.48
C LYS A 153 -12.87 -20.72 -0.32
N VAL A 154 -12.97 -20.89 -1.64
CA VAL A 154 -11.80 -21.08 -2.51
C VAL A 154 -10.90 -19.85 -2.48
N VAL A 155 -11.48 -18.64 -2.50
CA VAL A 155 -10.70 -17.39 -2.39
C VAL A 155 -9.92 -17.35 -1.07
N ASN A 156 -10.58 -17.64 0.07
CA ASN A 156 -9.94 -17.58 1.39
C ASN A 156 -8.91 -18.68 1.62
N GLU A 157 -9.17 -19.91 1.16
CA GLU A 157 -8.31 -21.07 1.44
C GLU A 157 -7.18 -21.26 0.42
N ALA A 158 -7.39 -20.88 -0.84
CA ALA A 158 -6.42 -21.12 -1.92
C ALA A 158 -5.79 -19.82 -2.47
N VAL A 159 -6.59 -18.75 -2.68
CA VAL A 159 -6.11 -17.54 -3.37
C VAL A 159 -5.39 -16.59 -2.40
N VAL A 160 -6.02 -16.28 -1.28
CA VAL A 160 -5.47 -15.32 -0.30
C VAL A 160 -4.09 -15.74 0.22
N PRO A 161 -3.85 -16.99 0.67
CA PRO A 161 -2.53 -17.39 1.18
C PRO A 161 -1.43 -17.31 0.11
N GLU A 162 -1.76 -17.61 -1.14
CA GLU A 162 -0.82 -17.52 -2.25
C GLU A 162 -0.43 -16.07 -2.57
N LEU A 163 -1.37 -15.13 -2.48
CA LEU A 163 -1.12 -13.70 -2.67
C LEU A 163 -0.36 -13.10 -1.48
N GLU A 164 -0.70 -13.48 -0.24
CA GLU A 164 0.01 -13.06 0.97
C GLU A 164 1.43 -13.60 1.07
N SER A 165 1.73 -14.72 0.39
CA SER A 165 3.09 -15.27 0.33
C SER A 165 4.08 -14.38 -0.42
N LEU A 166 3.60 -13.43 -1.24
CA LEU A 166 4.43 -12.51 -2.00
C LEU A 166 5.15 -11.53 -1.06
N SER A 167 6.44 -11.36 -1.25
CA SER A 167 7.25 -10.46 -0.42
C SER A 167 6.86 -8.98 -0.54
N SER A 168 6.22 -8.60 -1.65
CA SER A 168 5.77 -7.25 -1.98
C SER A 168 4.37 -6.92 -1.43
N VAL A 169 3.59 -7.91 -1.00
CA VAL A 169 2.23 -7.75 -0.46
C VAL A 169 2.28 -7.62 1.05
N ALA A 170 1.55 -6.64 1.60
CA ALA A 170 1.41 -6.42 3.04
C ALA A 170 0.18 -7.12 3.60
N GLN A 171 -0.94 -7.00 2.89
CA GLN A 171 -2.24 -7.51 3.32
C GLN A 171 -3.12 -7.79 2.10
N VAL A 172 -3.95 -8.81 2.22
CA VAL A 172 -5.04 -9.09 1.29
C VAL A 172 -6.36 -8.95 2.04
N SER A 173 -7.27 -8.16 1.50
CA SER A 173 -8.62 -7.98 2.04
C SER A 173 -9.64 -8.65 1.11
N VAL A 174 -10.65 -9.27 1.69
CA VAL A 174 -11.72 -9.95 0.92
C VAL A 174 -13.05 -9.32 1.30
N THR A 175 -13.84 -8.94 0.29
CA THR A 175 -15.15 -8.29 0.48
C THR A 175 -16.17 -8.91 -0.47
N GLY A 176 -17.40 -9.08 0.01
CA GLY A 176 -18.48 -9.74 -0.76
C GLY A 176 -18.46 -11.25 -0.61
N GLY A 177 -19.36 -11.90 -1.36
CA GLY A 177 -19.65 -13.31 -1.18
C GLY A 177 -20.53 -13.57 0.05
N SER A 178 -21.04 -14.79 0.18
CA SER A 178 -21.76 -15.25 1.36
C SER A 178 -21.07 -16.48 1.91
N GLU A 179 -20.98 -16.53 3.23
CA GLU A 179 -20.43 -17.66 3.94
C GLU A 179 -21.56 -18.67 4.21
N ASP A 180 -21.40 -19.87 3.69
CA ASP A 180 -22.34 -20.94 3.97
C ASP A 180 -22.03 -21.59 5.32
N TYR A 181 -23.07 -21.79 6.12
CA TYR A 181 -22.98 -22.47 7.40
C TYR A 181 -24.02 -23.55 7.53
N ILE A 182 -23.80 -24.51 8.43
CA ILE A 182 -24.78 -25.54 8.73
C ILE A 182 -25.71 -25.03 9.84
N LYS A 183 -26.96 -24.82 9.48
CA LYS A 183 -28.03 -24.40 10.38
C LYS A 183 -28.65 -25.61 11.06
N VAL A 184 -28.61 -25.64 12.39
CA VAL A 184 -29.26 -26.68 13.20
C VAL A 184 -30.44 -26.05 13.93
N GLU A 185 -31.65 -26.32 13.45
CA GLU A 185 -32.90 -25.86 14.06
C GLU A 185 -33.46 -26.92 14.99
N LEU A 186 -33.34 -26.68 16.28
CA LEU A 186 -33.78 -27.62 17.32
C LEU A 186 -35.29 -27.56 17.52
N ASN A 187 -35.95 -28.73 17.64
CA ASN A 187 -37.37 -28.83 17.95
C ASN A 187 -37.58 -29.00 19.47
N GLU A 188 -38.12 -27.97 20.09
CA GLU A 188 -38.32 -27.92 21.53
C GLU A 188 -39.19 -29.06 22.08
N THR A 189 -40.24 -29.46 21.32
CA THR A 189 -41.16 -30.51 21.69
C THR A 189 -40.47 -31.89 21.72
N LEU A 190 -39.66 -32.18 20.71
CA LEU A 190 -38.88 -33.43 20.64
C LEU A 190 -37.78 -33.47 21.68
N MET A 191 -37.08 -32.31 21.89
CA MET A 191 -36.08 -32.24 22.97
C MET A 191 -36.67 -32.55 24.36
N LYS A 192 -37.83 -31.98 24.67
CA LYS A 192 -38.52 -32.27 25.95
C LYS A 192 -38.90 -33.74 26.08
N GLN A 193 -39.35 -34.39 24.98
CA GLN A 193 -39.67 -35.80 24.94
C GLN A 193 -38.49 -36.71 25.28
N TYR A 194 -37.31 -36.35 24.78
CA TYR A 194 -36.06 -37.07 25.06
C TYR A 194 -35.31 -36.59 26.31
N GLY A 195 -35.84 -35.61 27.06
CA GLY A 195 -35.25 -35.06 28.29
C GLY A 195 -33.99 -34.24 28.05
N LEU A 196 -33.84 -33.65 26.85
CA LEU A 196 -32.73 -32.80 26.49
C LEU A 196 -33.12 -31.31 26.59
N ASN A 197 -32.16 -30.46 26.91
CA ASN A 197 -32.32 -29.02 26.90
C ASN A 197 -31.35 -28.37 25.90
N MET A 198 -31.61 -27.12 25.56
CA MET A 198 -30.84 -26.36 24.58
C MET A 198 -29.35 -26.28 24.95
N SER A 199 -29.04 -26.00 26.19
CA SER A 199 -27.66 -25.88 26.70
C SER A 199 -26.88 -27.18 26.57
N THR A 200 -27.52 -28.32 26.88
CA THR A 200 -26.89 -29.64 26.74
C THR A 200 -26.59 -29.99 25.30
N VAL A 201 -27.53 -29.72 24.39
CA VAL A 201 -27.32 -29.98 22.94
C VAL A 201 -26.25 -29.04 22.40
N ALA A 202 -26.27 -27.73 22.74
CA ALA A 202 -25.25 -26.77 22.34
C ALA A 202 -23.85 -27.17 22.85
N GLN A 203 -23.75 -27.67 24.08
CA GLN A 203 -22.49 -28.15 24.65
C GLN A 203 -21.99 -29.41 23.93
N MET A 204 -22.88 -30.33 23.55
CA MET A 204 -22.52 -31.52 22.78
C MET A 204 -22.04 -31.10 21.38
N LEU A 205 -22.74 -30.17 20.70
CA LEU A 205 -22.34 -29.63 19.42
C LEU A 205 -21.00 -28.90 19.48
N GLY A 206 -20.70 -28.17 20.56
CA GLY A 206 -19.41 -27.50 20.76
C GLY A 206 -18.20 -28.44 20.90
N THR A 207 -18.45 -29.74 21.15
CA THR A 207 -17.39 -30.76 21.26
C THR A 207 -17.26 -31.64 20.01
N VAL A 208 -17.93 -31.28 18.91
CA VAL A 208 -18.09 -32.10 17.70
C VAL A 208 -16.84 -32.15 16.84
N ASP A 209 -16.03 -31.09 16.88
CA ASP A 209 -14.80 -31.00 16.13
C ASP A 209 -13.62 -30.93 17.11
N PHE A 210 -13.08 -32.08 17.45
CA PHE A 210 -11.89 -32.13 18.26
C PHE A 210 -10.92 -33.19 17.76
N THR A 211 -9.64 -32.83 17.83
CA THR A 211 -8.54 -33.74 17.54
C THR A 211 -7.88 -34.11 18.89
N TYR A 212 -7.96 -35.39 19.26
CA TYR A 212 -7.31 -35.88 20.47
C TYR A 212 -5.99 -36.60 20.10
N PRO A 213 -4.84 -36.13 20.60
CA PRO A 213 -3.58 -36.82 20.42
C PRO A 213 -3.61 -38.19 21.11
N ALA A 214 -3.61 -39.27 20.34
CA ALA A 214 -3.67 -40.64 20.88
C ALA A 214 -2.29 -41.21 21.26
N GLY A 215 -1.23 -40.42 21.14
CA GLY A 215 0.15 -40.82 21.42
C GLY A 215 1.00 -40.95 20.15
N SER A 216 2.16 -41.61 20.28
CA SER A 216 3.04 -41.89 19.14
C SER A 216 3.32 -43.38 19.06
N VAL A 217 3.46 -43.89 17.83
CA VAL A 217 3.88 -45.26 17.54
C VAL A 217 5.24 -45.23 16.86
N THR A 218 6.23 -45.86 17.47
CA THR A 218 7.57 -45.99 16.87
C THR A 218 7.57 -47.10 15.85
N GLN A 219 7.77 -46.77 14.55
CA GLN A 219 7.94 -47.75 13.48
C GLN A 219 9.33 -47.63 12.89
N GLY A 220 10.21 -48.53 13.30
CA GLY A 220 11.62 -48.49 12.92
C GLY A 220 12.38 -47.34 13.59
N SER A 221 12.84 -46.36 12.81
CA SER A 221 13.52 -45.16 13.29
C SER A 221 12.67 -43.91 13.23
N GLN A 222 11.36 -44.03 12.98
CA GLN A 222 10.43 -42.92 12.89
C GLN A 222 9.37 -43.04 13.98
N ASP A 223 9.12 -41.92 14.68
CA ASP A 223 7.99 -41.76 15.58
C ASP A 223 6.82 -41.11 14.84
N ILE A 224 5.76 -41.88 14.68
CA ILE A 224 4.52 -41.44 14.02
C ILE A 224 3.55 -41.01 15.10
N SER A 225 3.18 -39.73 15.13
CA SER A 225 2.13 -39.21 15.98
C SER A 225 0.76 -39.73 15.53
N VAL A 226 0.02 -40.33 16.41
CA VAL A 226 -1.34 -40.81 16.16
C VAL A 226 -2.31 -39.85 16.83
N ALA A 227 -3.24 -39.31 16.08
CA ALA A 227 -4.34 -38.49 16.58
C ALA A 227 -5.67 -39.11 16.15
N THR A 228 -6.68 -39.05 17.03
CA THR A 228 -8.06 -39.38 16.67
C THR A 228 -8.81 -38.09 16.47
N SER A 229 -9.34 -37.85 15.26
CA SER A 229 -10.22 -36.74 14.96
C SER A 229 -11.63 -37.22 14.73
N MET A 230 -12.61 -36.49 15.24
CA MET A 230 -14.01 -36.63 14.90
C MET A 230 -14.41 -35.37 14.14
N GLU A 231 -14.69 -35.52 12.85
CA GLU A 231 -15.11 -34.41 12.00
C GLU A 231 -16.55 -34.62 11.55
N TYR A 232 -17.47 -33.80 12.08
CA TYR A 232 -18.84 -33.71 11.59
C TYR A 232 -19.02 -32.47 10.67
N ASN A 233 -18.23 -32.41 9.63
CA ASN A 233 -18.10 -31.25 8.73
C ASN A 233 -19.09 -31.22 7.57
N THR A 234 -20.04 -32.13 7.52
CA THR A 234 -21.09 -32.18 6.49
C THR A 234 -22.47 -32.30 7.11
N VAL A 235 -23.49 -31.79 6.41
CA VAL A 235 -24.90 -31.89 6.84
C VAL A 235 -25.27 -33.32 7.18
N GLN A 236 -24.87 -34.29 6.33
CA GLN A 236 -25.20 -35.70 6.55
C GLN A 236 -24.54 -36.25 7.81
N LYS A 237 -23.25 -36.01 8.03
CA LYS A 237 -22.55 -36.47 9.25
C LYS A 237 -23.15 -35.84 10.50
N LEU A 238 -23.50 -34.56 10.47
CA LEU A 238 -24.18 -33.91 11.59
C LEU A 238 -25.55 -34.48 11.85
N ARG A 239 -26.37 -34.81 10.85
CA ARG A 239 -27.66 -35.47 11.02
C ARG A 239 -27.55 -36.80 11.76
N GLU A 240 -26.51 -37.58 11.45
CA GLU A 240 -26.24 -38.90 12.02
C GLU A 240 -25.46 -38.84 13.37
N MET A 241 -25.13 -37.63 13.84
CA MET A 241 -24.42 -37.45 15.08
C MET A 241 -25.16 -38.06 16.29
N PRO A 242 -24.53 -38.96 17.05
CA PRO A 242 -25.19 -39.61 18.22
C PRO A 242 -25.25 -38.63 19.41
N LEU A 243 -26.44 -38.50 19.97
CA LEU A 243 -26.70 -37.73 21.19
C LEU A 243 -27.16 -38.67 22.30
N MET A 244 -26.61 -38.52 23.49
CA MET A 244 -27.01 -39.31 24.65
C MET A 244 -28.12 -38.57 25.42
N THR A 245 -29.26 -39.23 25.59
CA THR A 245 -30.37 -38.70 26.40
C THR A 245 -30.10 -38.86 27.88
N THR A 246 -30.82 -38.11 28.74
CA THR A 246 -30.74 -38.23 30.21
C THR A 246 -31.12 -39.63 30.73
N LYS A 247 -31.82 -40.43 29.91
CA LYS A 247 -32.20 -41.81 30.24
C LYS A 247 -31.21 -42.86 29.74
N GLY A 248 -30.05 -42.43 29.18
CA GLY A 248 -29.03 -43.34 28.66
C GLY A 248 -29.34 -43.92 27.25
N GLN A 249 -30.39 -43.46 26.58
CA GLN A 249 -30.71 -43.85 25.23
C GLN A 249 -29.90 -43.01 24.23
N VAL A 250 -29.35 -43.62 23.19
CA VAL A 250 -28.67 -42.93 22.08
C VAL A 250 -29.67 -42.64 20.97
N ILE A 251 -29.78 -41.39 20.59
CA ILE A 251 -30.57 -40.89 19.44
C ILE A 251 -29.66 -40.16 18.49
N THR A 252 -30.14 -39.82 17.31
CA THR A 252 -29.38 -39.00 16.35
C THR A 252 -29.85 -37.54 16.38
N LEU A 253 -28.99 -36.60 15.94
CA LEU A 253 -29.35 -35.18 15.91
C LEU A 253 -30.59 -34.91 15.05
N GLN A 254 -30.76 -35.62 13.94
CA GLN A 254 -31.96 -35.51 13.09
C GLN A 254 -33.28 -35.88 13.79
N ASP A 255 -33.22 -36.64 14.92
CA ASP A 255 -34.42 -36.99 15.69
C ASP A 255 -34.97 -35.81 16.49
N ILE A 256 -34.18 -34.77 16.73
CA ILE A 256 -34.55 -33.58 17.51
C ILE A 256 -34.31 -32.27 16.77
N ALA A 257 -33.68 -32.30 15.57
CA ALA A 257 -33.31 -31.10 14.83
C ALA A 257 -33.48 -31.26 13.35
N ASN A 258 -33.78 -30.15 12.67
CA ASN A 258 -33.64 -30.01 11.24
C ASN A 258 -32.28 -29.41 10.92
N VAL A 259 -31.47 -30.17 10.15
CA VAL A 259 -30.10 -29.75 9.79
C VAL A 259 -30.08 -29.43 8.29
N THR A 260 -29.80 -28.17 7.98
CA THR A 260 -29.78 -27.64 6.60
C THR A 260 -28.56 -26.76 6.39
N THR A 261 -28.16 -26.59 5.13
CA THR A 261 -27.21 -25.51 4.78
C THR A 261 -28.00 -24.21 4.67
N ALA A 262 -27.44 -23.15 5.20
CA ALA A 262 -27.95 -21.79 5.06
C ALA A 262 -26.78 -20.84 4.78
N SER A 263 -27.01 -19.80 4.03
CA SER A 263 -26.02 -18.73 3.81
C SER A 263 -26.21 -17.67 4.87
N LYS A 264 -25.11 -17.16 5.40
CA LYS A 264 -25.09 -16.04 6.35
C LYS A 264 -25.57 -14.79 5.62
N ASP A 265 -26.33 -13.94 6.30
CA ASP A 265 -26.73 -12.66 5.75
C ASP A 265 -25.47 -11.89 5.34
N ALA A 266 -25.39 -11.48 4.07
CA ALA A 266 -24.25 -10.77 3.55
C ALA A 266 -24.11 -9.41 4.24
N THR A 267 -22.97 -9.14 4.87
CA THR A 267 -22.65 -7.84 5.48
C THR A 267 -22.28 -6.79 4.42
N SER A 268 -21.88 -7.26 3.22
CA SER A 268 -21.53 -6.41 2.08
C SER A 268 -21.92 -7.10 0.79
N ILE A 269 -22.34 -6.33 -0.22
CA ILE A 269 -22.66 -6.82 -1.55
C ILE A 269 -21.61 -6.30 -2.51
N SER A 270 -20.92 -7.23 -3.19
CA SER A 270 -20.00 -6.92 -4.28
C SER A 270 -20.53 -7.49 -5.58
N ARG A 271 -20.48 -6.68 -6.65
CA ARG A 271 -20.93 -7.09 -7.99
C ARG A 271 -20.00 -6.59 -9.06
N TYR A 272 -19.69 -7.45 -10.00
CA TYR A 272 -18.94 -7.13 -11.21
C TYR A 272 -19.77 -7.44 -12.45
N ASN A 273 -20.00 -6.46 -13.32
CA ASN A 273 -20.86 -6.59 -14.52
C ASN A 273 -22.26 -7.16 -14.22
N GLY A 274 -22.82 -6.85 -13.04
CA GLY A 274 -24.15 -7.31 -12.63
C GLY A 274 -24.19 -8.72 -12.04
N GLN A 275 -23.08 -9.43 -11.97
CA GLN A 275 -22.94 -10.72 -11.30
C GLN A 275 -22.36 -10.54 -9.90
N ASP A 276 -22.82 -11.34 -8.96
CA ASP A 276 -22.24 -11.35 -7.61
C ASP A 276 -20.80 -11.87 -7.70
N ASN A 277 -19.89 -11.24 -6.98
CA ASN A 277 -18.47 -11.56 -6.99
C ASN A 277 -17.86 -11.46 -5.61
N VAL A 278 -16.65 -11.96 -5.47
CA VAL A 278 -15.77 -11.70 -4.33
C VAL A 278 -14.70 -10.72 -4.79
N SER A 279 -14.62 -9.58 -4.10
CA SER A 279 -13.62 -8.54 -4.34
C SER A 279 -12.41 -8.76 -3.45
N ILE A 280 -11.23 -8.82 -4.04
CA ILE A 280 -9.95 -9.05 -3.37
C ILE A 280 -9.14 -7.76 -3.50
N GLY A 281 -8.92 -7.07 -2.37
CA GLY A 281 -8.12 -5.87 -2.28
C GLY A 281 -6.68 -6.20 -1.88
N ILE A 282 -5.70 -5.61 -2.54
CA ILE A 282 -4.28 -5.85 -2.30
C ILE A 282 -3.61 -4.58 -1.79
N LYS A 283 -2.95 -4.67 -0.64
CA LYS A 283 -2.07 -3.61 -0.12
C LYS A 283 -0.62 -4.01 -0.26
N ASN A 284 0.21 -3.10 -0.76
CA ASN A 284 1.63 -3.34 -0.88
C ASN A 284 2.38 -2.97 0.41
N LYS A 285 3.54 -3.59 0.64
CA LYS A 285 4.45 -3.16 1.69
C LYS A 285 5.11 -1.83 1.31
N SER A 286 5.31 -0.94 2.29
CA SER A 286 6.02 0.33 2.07
C SER A 286 7.46 0.15 1.55
N SER A 287 8.08 -1.03 1.78
CA SER A 287 9.39 -1.39 1.24
C SER A 287 9.36 -1.75 -0.24
N ALA A 288 8.20 -2.16 -0.78
CA ALA A 288 8.01 -2.54 -2.18
C ALA A 288 7.25 -1.42 -2.90
N GLY A 289 7.79 -0.93 -4.02
CA GLY A 289 7.07 0.06 -4.83
C GLY A 289 5.77 -0.54 -5.41
N THR A 290 4.74 0.28 -5.53
CA THR A 290 3.41 -0.12 -6.02
C THR A 290 3.46 -0.86 -7.36
N VAL A 291 4.28 -0.38 -8.30
CA VAL A 291 4.40 -1.00 -9.63
C VAL A 291 4.95 -2.42 -9.55
N ASN A 292 5.94 -2.67 -8.69
CA ASN A 292 6.51 -3.99 -8.51
C ASN A 292 5.51 -4.94 -7.83
N ALA A 293 4.80 -4.46 -6.80
CA ALA A 293 3.78 -5.24 -6.12
C ALA A 293 2.66 -5.66 -7.08
N CYS A 294 2.12 -4.73 -7.87
CA CYS A 294 1.10 -5.03 -8.87
C CYS A 294 1.59 -6.02 -9.94
N LYS A 295 2.86 -5.93 -10.32
CA LYS A 295 3.47 -6.87 -11.28
C LYS A 295 3.54 -8.28 -10.68
N ASP A 296 4.08 -8.43 -9.47
CA ASP A 296 4.20 -9.71 -8.77
C ASP A 296 2.82 -10.37 -8.60
N VAL A 297 1.81 -9.58 -8.20
CA VAL A 297 0.42 -10.04 -8.06
C VAL A 297 -0.15 -10.52 -9.39
N LYS A 298 0.05 -9.78 -10.49
CA LYS A 298 -0.44 -10.21 -11.82
C LYS A 298 0.21 -11.50 -12.29
N GLU A 299 1.52 -11.66 -12.09
CA GLU A 299 2.23 -12.90 -12.43
C GLU A 299 1.71 -14.08 -11.60
N LYS A 300 1.48 -13.88 -10.31
CA LYS A 300 0.92 -14.90 -9.42
C LYS A 300 -0.53 -15.22 -9.75
N LEU A 301 -1.34 -14.21 -10.09
CA LEU A 301 -2.73 -14.38 -10.47
C LEU A 301 -2.90 -15.25 -11.72
N GLN A 302 -1.98 -15.15 -12.69
CA GLN A 302 -1.99 -16.03 -13.86
C GLN A 302 -1.78 -17.51 -13.48
N GLN A 303 -0.95 -17.80 -12.47
CA GLN A 303 -0.76 -19.15 -11.95
C GLN A 303 -2.02 -19.63 -11.23
N ILE A 304 -2.57 -18.80 -10.33
CA ILE A 304 -3.81 -19.10 -9.60
C ILE A 304 -4.98 -19.34 -10.56
N GLN A 305 -5.10 -18.57 -11.63
CA GLN A 305 -6.14 -18.74 -12.66
C GLN A 305 -6.01 -20.09 -13.37
N ALA A 306 -4.81 -20.56 -13.64
CA ALA A 306 -4.57 -21.86 -14.28
C ALA A 306 -4.94 -23.03 -13.35
N GLU A 307 -4.74 -22.87 -12.05
CA GLU A 307 -5.06 -23.87 -11.02
C GLU A 307 -6.56 -23.91 -10.69
N ASN A 308 -7.26 -22.77 -10.87
CA ASN A 308 -8.68 -22.60 -10.53
C ASN A 308 -9.52 -22.23 -11.78
N PRO A 309 -9.72 -23.12 -12.74
CA PRO A 309 -10.43 -22.80 -14.00
C PRO A 309 -11.92 -22.53 -13.81
N ALA A 310 -12.52 -22.91 -12.67
CA ALA A 310 -13.90 -22.66 -12.32
C ALA A 310 -14.18 -21.23 -11.81
N ILE A 311 -13.14 -20.42 -11.62
CA ILE A 311 -13.23 -19.04 -11.16
C ILE A 311 -12.57 -18.15 -12.22
N GLU A 312 -13.18 -17.02 -12.53
CA GLU A 312 -12.60 -15.97 -13.38
C GLU A 312 -12.09 -14.84 -12.51
N PHE A 313 -10.81 -14.50 -12.65
CA PHE A 313 -10.20 -13.38 -11.97
C PHE A 313 -10.01 -12.22 -12.94
N GLU A 314 -10.59 -11.07 -12.63
CA GLU A 314 -10.46 -9.85 -13.42
C GLU A 314 -9.90 -8.71 -12.55
N VAL A 315 -8.86 -8.03 -13.04
CA VAL A 315 -8.28 -6.88 -12.35
C VAL A 315 -9.15 -5.65 -12.63
N THR A 316 -9.90 -5.20 -11.64
CA THR A 316 -10.83 -4.07 -11.75
C THR A 316 -10.18 -2.72 -11.48
N TYR A 317 -9.17 -2.71 -10.61
CA TYR A 317 -8.35 -1.52 -10.31
C TYR A 317 -6.88 -1.90 -10.25
N ASP A 318 -6.04 -1.08 -10.85
CA ASP A 318 -4.59 -1.26 -10.92
C ASP A 318 -3.89 0.09 -10.89
N ALA A 319 -3.36 0.46 -9.72
CA ALA A 319 -2.63 1.69 -9.52
C ALA A 319 -1.35 1.76 -10.38
N SER A 320 -0.73 0.61 -10.70
CA SER A 320 0.50 0.58 -11.49
C SER A 320 0.32 1.14 -12.90
N SER A 321 -0.86 0.95 -13.50
CA SER A 321 -1.16 1.47 -14.84
C SER A 321 -1.18 3.00 -14.87
N SER A 322 -1.79 3.63 -13.87
CA SER A 322 -1.81 5.09 -13.72
C SER A 322 -0.42 5.66 -13.44
N ILE A 323 0.36 4.99 -12.60
CA ILE A 323 1.73 5.37 -12.28
C ILE A 323 2.60 5.31 -13.54
N ILE A 324 2.61 4.19 -14.25
CA ILE A 324 3.41 4.00 -15.48
C ILE A 324 3.00 5.02 -16.55
N SER A 325 1.69 5.28 -16.72
CA SER A 325 1.19 6.28 -17.66
C SER A 325 1.69 7.68 -17.31
N SER A 326 1.63 8.06 -16.03
CA SER A 326 2.13 9.36 -15.55
C SER A 326 3.64 9.49 -15.74
N LEU A 327 4.41 8.47 -15.39
CA LEU A 327 5.87 8.44 -15.58
C LEU A 327 6.24 8.56 -17.07
N THR A 328 5.53 7.84 -17.94
CA THR A 328 5.74 7.89 -19.39
C THR A 328 5.44 9.27 -19.94
N SER A 329 4.32 9.88 -19.55
CA SER A 329 3.93 11.24 -19.97
C SER A 329 4.97 12.29 -19.57
N VAL A 330 5.54 12.15 -18.37
CA VAL A 330 6.62 13.05 -17.92
C VAL A 330 7.90 12.82 -18.73
N ALA A 331 8.28 11.56 -18.96
CA ALA A 331 9.46 11.23 -19.78
C ALA A 331 9.32 11.76 -21.22
N GLU A 332 8.15 11.64 -21.84
CA GLU A 332 7.84 12.22 -23.15
C GLU A 332 7.93 13.76 -23.14
N THR A 333 7.39 14.40 -22.11
CA THR A 333 7.45 15.84 -21.93
C THR A 333 8.90 16.32 -21.77
N LEU A 334 9.72 15.60 -21.02
CA LEU A 334 11.16 15.87 -20.88
C LEU A 334 11.88 15.77 -22.22
N LEU A 335 11.63 14.69 -22.97
CA LEU A 335 12.25 14.49 -24.29
C LEU A 335 11.85 15.60 -25.25
N LEU A 336 10.56 15.93 -25.31
CA LEU A 336 10.05 17.02 -26.13
C LEU A 336 10.66 18.36 -25.73
N GLY A 337 10.78 18.64 -24.44
CA GLY A 337 11.43 19.84 -23.91
C GLY A 337 12.89 19.98 -24.34
N VAL A 338 13.67 18.88 -24.28
CA VAL A 338 15.06 18.85 -24.76
C VAL A 338 15.12 19.15 -26.26
N VAL A 339 14.27 18.51 -27.10
CA VAL A 339 14.24 18.70 -28.54
C VAL A 339 13.85 20.14 -28.90
N LEU A 340 12.79 20.68 -28.28
CA LEU A 340 12.37 22.06 -28.52
C LEU A 340 13.43 23.06 -28.11
N THR A 341 14.09 22.87 -26.98
CA THR A 341 15.19 23.74 -26.52
C THR A 341 16.34 23.70 -27.50
N MET A 342 16.76 22.53 -28.00
CA MET A 342 17.79 22.42 -29.01
C MET A 342 17.40 23.14 -30.29
N ALA A 343 16.14 23.03 -30.74
CA ALA A 343 15.64 23.71 -31.93
C ALA A 343 15.66 25.24 -31.76
N VAL A 344 15.19 25.76 -30.64
CA VAL A 344 15.22 27.19 -30.32
C VAL A 344 16.66 27.71 -30.28
N LEU A 345 17.55 27.00 -29.59
CA LEU A 345 18.97 27.38 -29.51
C LEU A 345 19.65 27.37 -30.90
N PHE A 346 19.31 26.41 -31.75
CA PHE A 346 19.81 26.38 -33.12
C PHE A 346 19.36 27.60 -33.93
N LEU A 347 18.12 28.03 -33.76
CA LEU A 347 17.60 29.25 -34.40
C LEU A 347 18.32 30.52 -33.92
N PHE A 348 18.64 30.61 -32.62
CA PHE A 348 19.30 31.77 -32.02
C PHE A 348 20.80 31.84 -32.31
N PHE A 349 21.51 30.72 -32.18
CA PHE A 349 22.98 30.69 -32.34
C PHE A 349 23.42 30.42 -33.77
N GLY A 350 22.57 29.80 -34.59
CA GLY A 350 22.95 29.36 -35.96
C GLY A 350 24.03 28.27 -35.99
N ASP A 351 24.38 27.71 -34.84
CA ASP A 351 25.40 26.67 -34.67
C ASP A 351 24.83 25.42 -34.04
N PHE A 352 24.74 24.34 -34.83
CA PHE A 352 24.23 23.06 -34.42
C PHE A 352 25.09 22.41 -33.31
N LYS A 353 26.41 22.63 -33.33
CA LYS A 353 27.30 22.04 -32.29
C LYS A 353 27.05 22.66 -30.92
N ALA A 354 26.86 23.98 -30.89
CA ALA A 354 26.54 24.69 -29.64
C ALA A 354 25.19 24.20 -29.05
N SER A 355 24.17 24.10 -29.90
CA SER A 355 22.86 23.60 -29.51
C SER A 355 22.91 22.16 -28.98
N LEU A 356 23.71 21.29 -29.64
CA LEU A 356 23.91 19.90 -29.20
C LEU A 356 24.63 19.83 -27.86
N ILE A 357 25.62 20.69 -27.60
CA ILE A 357 26.33 20.71 -26.28
C ILE A 357 25.37 21.10 -25.16
N VAL A 358 24.55 22.14 -25.34
CA VAL A 358 23.53 22.50 -24.34
C VAL A 358 22.50 21.38 -24.18
N GLY A 359 21.98 20.83 -25.28
CA GLY A 359 21.04 19.75 -25.26
C GLY A 359 21.59 18.50 -24.52
N ALA A 360 22.85 18.16 -24.72
CA ALA A 360 23.51 17.04 -24.02
C ALA A 360 23.74 17.31 -22.53
N SER A 361 23.85 18.56 -22.11
CA SER A 361 24.05 18.90 -20.69
C SER A 361 22.84 18.52 -19.82
N MET A 362 21.62 18.56 -20.39
CA MET A 362 20.36 18.23 -19.68
C MET A 362 20.31 16.77 -19.22
N PRO A 363 20.43 15.76 -20.12
CA PRO A 363 20.42 14.36 -19.67
C PRO A 363 21.58 14.03 -18.73
N ILE A 364 22.76 14.64 -18.89
CA ILE A 364 23.90 14.40 -17.99
C ILE A 364 23.58 14.87 -16.56
N SER A 365 23.00 16.07 -16.45
CA SER A 365 22.60 16.62 -15.14
C SER A 365 21.45 15.82 -14.54
N LEU A 366 20.50 15.36 -15.36
CA LEU A 366 19.41 14.47 -14.94
C LEU A 366 19.97 13.16 -14.35
N PHE A 367 20.91 12.52 -15.03
CA PHE A 367 21.53 11.28 -14.52
C PHE A 367 22.24 11.49 -13.20
N LEU A 368 22.94 12.61 -13.01
CA LEU A 368 23.53 12.93 -11.71
C LEU A 368 22.47 13.10 -10.62
N THR A 369 21.39 13.79 -10.92
CA THR A 369 20.27 13.97 -9.99
C THR A 369 19.62 12.63 -9.63
N LEU A 370 19.36 11.74 -10.61
CA LEU A 370 18.82 10.41 -10.36
C LEU A 370 19.73 9.55 -9.46
N ILE A 371 21.06 9.62 -9.67
CA ILE A 371 22.01 8.92 -8.80
C ILE A 371 21.89 9.44 -7.35
N LEU A 372 21.86 10.76 -7.16
CA LEU A 372 21.75 11.36 -5.82
C LEU A 372 20.41 11.03 -5.17
N MET A 373 19.29 11.10 -5.90
CA MET A 373 17.97 10.71 -5.42
C MET A 373 17.95 9.24 -4.96
N SER A 374 18.52 8.35 -5.77
CA SER A 374 18.63 6.92 -5.42
C SER A 374 19.45 6.70 -4.16
N MET A 375 20.58 7.42 -3.99
CA MET A 375 21.41 7.34 -2.79
C MET A 375 20.71 7.88 -1.53
N MET A 376 19.82 8.85 -1.69
CA MET A 376 19.04 9.46 -0.60
C MET A 376 17.75 8.69 -0.31
N GLY A 377 17.42 7.64 -1.08
CA GLY A 377 16.23 6.82 -0.86
C GLY A 377 14.92 7.44 -1.35
N PHE A 378 14.97 8.48 -2.17
CA PHE A 378 13.75 9.06 -2.76
C PHE A 378 13.06 8.07 -3.70
N SER A 379 11.70 8.08 -3.69
CA SER A 379 10.90 7.35 -4.67
C SER A 379 10.70 8.17 -5.96
N MET A 380 10.40 7.47 -7.05
CA MET A 380 10.01 8.08 -8.31
C MET A 380 8.48 8.22 -8.34
N ASN A 381 8.00 9.44 -8.16
CA ASN A 381 6.59 9.77 -8.07
C ASN A 381 6.28 11.06 -8.84
N ILE A 382 5.01 11.45 -8.91
CA ILE A 382 4.58 12.62 -9.69
C ILE A 382 5.24 13.94 -9.20
N VAL A 383 5.51 14.06 -7.90
CA VAL A 383 6.12 15.26 -7.31
C VAL A 383 7.61 15.34 -7.66
N THR A 384 8.35 14.24 -7.49
CA THR A 384 9.78 14.18 -7.83
C THR A 384 10.01 14.38 -9.33
N LEU A 385 9.15 13.80 -10.17
CA LEU A 385 9.23 14.00 -11.62
C LEU A 385 8.86 15.41 -12.05
N GLY A 386 7.82 16.00 -11.45
CA GLY A 386 7.47 17.41 -11.69
C GLY A 386 8.62 18.34 -11.31
N SER A 387 9.27 18.09 -10.18
CA SER A 387 10.45 18.83 -9.73
C SER A 387 11.63 18.70 -10.71
N LEU A 388 11.86 17.50 -11.27
CA LEU A 388 12.88 17.27 -12.31
C LEU A 388 12.59 18.08 -13.58
N VAL A 389 11.33 18.15 -14.02
CA VAL A 389 10.93 18.97 -15.19
C VAL A 389 11.27 20.44 -14.97
N ILE A 390 10.91 20.99 -13.81
CA ILE A 390 11.21 22.39 -13.44
C ILE A 390 12.73 22.62 -13.38
N ALA A 391 13.47 21.71 -12.74
CA ALA A 391 14.92 21.82 -12.60
C ALA A 391 15.65 21.83 -13.95
N ILE A 392 15.20 21.04 -14.93
CA ILE A 392 15.79 21.01 -16.26
C ILE A 392 15.64 22.37 -16.95
N GLY A 393 14.47 23.02 -16.86
CA GLY A 393 14.27 24.37 -17.41
C GLY A 393 15.30 25.37 -16.87
N MET A 394 15.53 25.39 -15.56
CA MET A 394 16.50 26.28 -14.91
C MET A 394 17.95 25.95 -15.27
N MET A 395 18.30 24.68 -15.48
CA MET A 395 19.65 24.27 -15.88
C MET A 395 20.00 24.71 -17.31
N VAL A 396 19.00 24.72 -18.19
CA VAL A 396 19.19 25.17 -19.58
C VAL A 396 19.65 26.62 -19.62
N ASP A 397 19.04 27.50 -18.84
CA ASP A 397 19.36 28.91 -18.80
C ASP A 397 20.82 29.13 -18.38
N ALA A 398 21.30 28.43 -17.35
CA ALA A 398 22.69 28.49 -16.92
C ALA A 398 23.65 28.03 -18.03
N SER A 399 23.30 26.97 -18.76
CA SER A 399 24.12 26.45 -19.87
C SER A 399 24.18 27.41 -21.06
N ILE A 400 23.08 28.10 -21.37
CA ILE A 400 23.01 29.12 -22.41
C ILE A 400 23.95 30.28 -22.12
N VAL A 401 23.87 30.80 -20.86
CA VAL A 401 24.72 31.93 -20.42
C VAL A 401 26.22 31.60 -20.55
N VAL A 402 26.62 30.36 -20.16
CA VAL A 402 28.03 29.93 -20.33
C VAL A 402 28.46 29.90 -21.78
N ILE A 403 27.67 29.30 -22.66
CA ILE A 403 28.02 29.18 -24.07
C ILE A 403 28.05 30.55 -24.75
N GLU A 404 27.07 31.42 -24.45
CA GLU A 404 27.06 32.79 -24.97
C GLU A 404 28.33 33.58 -24.59
N SER A 405 28.71 33.48 -23.30
CA SER A 405 29.93 34.12 -22.81
C SER A 405 31.19 33.57 -23.49
N CYS A 406 31.25 32.23 -23.69
CA CYS A 406 32.36 31.63 -24.44
C CYS A 406 32.43 32.13 -25.89
N PHE A 407 31.30 32.22 -26.62
CA PHE A 407 31.25 32.74 -27.97
C PHE A 407 31.62 34.21 -28.03
N ARG A 408 31.21 35.03 -27.10
CA ARG A 408 31.56 36.44 -26.99
C ARG A 408 33.10 36.60 -26.84
N ARG A 409 33.71 35.78 -25.99
CA ARG A 409 35.15 35.75 -25.80
C ARG A 409 35.93 35.22 -27.01
N GLN A 410 35.38 34.27 -27.72
CA GLN A 410 35.99 33.74 -28.96
C GLN A 410 36.20 34.80 -30.06
N LYS A 411 35.30 35.81 -30.13
CA LYS A 411 35.49 36.95 -31.08
C LYS A 411 36.71 37.77 -30.78
N SER A 412 37.20 37.82 -29.54
CA SER A 412 38.35 38.63 -29.13
C SER A 412 39.62 37.79 -28.85
N THR A 413 39.48 36.45 -28.71
CA THR A 413 40.59 35.55 -28.32
C THR A 413 40.65 34.42 -29.37
N PRO A 414 41.75 34.34 -30.18
CA PRO A 414 41.86 33.32 -31.24
C PRO A 414 41.95 31.86 -30.71
N ASP A 415 42.50 31.70 -29.49
CA ASP A 415 42.59 30.35 -28.88
C ASP A 415 41.27 29.95 -28.23
N LEU A 416 40.61 28.92 -28.79
CA LEU A 416 39.34 28.37 -28.35
C LEU A 416 39.39 27.89 -26.87
N LYS A 417 40.53 27.33 -26.43
CA LYS A 417 40.67 26.86 -25.05
C LYS A 417 40.75 28.01 -24.04
N GLN A 418 41.44 29.07 -24.45
CA GLN A 418 41.54 30.28 -23.63
C GLN A 418 40.21 31.02 -23.60
N ALA A 419 39.52 31.15 -24.75
CA ALA A 419 38.19 31.77 -24.84
C ALA A 419 37.17 31.04 -23.97
N ALA A 420 37.15 29.69 -23.97
CA ALA A 420 36.29 28.90 -23.10
C ALA A 420 36.60 29.08 -21.63
N LEU A 421 37.90 29.15 -21.23
CA LEU A 421 38.32 29.36 -19.85
C LEU A 421 37.91 30.75 -19.34
N GLU A 422 38.13 31.78 -20.12
CA GLU A 422 37.82 33.16 -19.74
C GLU A 422 36.31 33.40 -19.73
N GLY A 423 35.57 32.90 -20.75
CA GLY A 423 34.12 32.99 -20.82
C GLY A 423 33.42 32.32 -19.67
N THR A 424 33.84 31.10 -19.31
CA THR A 424 33.28 30.38 -18.15
C THR A 424 33.58 31.12 -16.85
N LYS A 425 34.81 31.65 -16.66
CA LYS A 425 35.22 32.38 -15.46
C LYS A 425 34.39 33.66 -15.28
N GLU A 426 34.06 34.36 -16.34
CA GLU A 426 33.27 35.60 -16.32
C GLU A 426 31.89 35.42 -15.70
N VAL A 427 31.21 34.32 -16.02
CA VAL A 427 29.82 34.05 -15.61
C VAL A 427 29.69 33.17 -14.39
N THR A 428 30.74 32.49 -13.95
CA THR A 428 30.73 31.52 -12.86
C THR A 428 30.11 32.09 -11.56
N ALA A 429 30.51 33.27 -11.16
CA ALA A 429 30.01 33.91 -9.92
C ALA A 429 28.50 34.20 -10.02
N SER A 430 28.04 34.70 -11.17
CA SER A 430 26.62 35.01 -11.40
C SER A 430 25.77 33.74 -11.41
N ILE A 431 26.23 32.65 -12.04
CA ILE A 431 25.53 31.37 -12.06
C ILE A 431 25.44 30.77 -10.67
N ILE A 432 26.54 30.78 -9.89
CA ILE A 432 26.53 30.28 -8.52
C ILE A 432 25.53 31.08 -7.67
N ALA A 433 25.55 32.40 -7.77
CA ALA A 433 24.64 33.27 -7.01
C ALA A 433 23.18 33.00 -7.39
N SER A 434 22.86 32.90 -8.68
CA SER A 434 21.51 32.57 -9.17
C SER A 434 21.06 31.19 -8.69
N THR A 435 21.93 30.17 -8.77
CA THR A 435 21.59 28.81 -8.31
C THR A 435 21.34 28.77 -6.80
N ILE A 436 22.19 29.44 -5.98
CA ILE A 436 21.98 29.51 -4.53
C ILE A 436 20.65 30.23 -4.23
N THR A 437 20.35 31.33 -4.91
CA THR A 437 19.08 32.04 -4.73
C THR A 437 17.89 31.13 -5.04
N THR A 438 17.96 30.37 -6.11
CA THR A 438 16.92 29.39 -6.46
C THR A 438 16.77 28.31 -5.38
N ILE A 439 17.87 27.73 -4.90
CA ILE A 439 17.84 26.73 -3.80
C ILE A 439 17.18 27.32 -2.55
N VAL A 440 17.54 28.53 -2.15
CA VAL A 440 16.98 29.18 -0.96
C VAL A 440 15.47 29.43 -1.10
N VAL A 441 14.99 29.75 -2.30
CA VAL A 441 13.55 29.94 -2.55
C VAL A 441 12.76 28.63 -2.47
N TYR A 442 13.34 27.53 -2.96
CA TYR A 442 12.66 26.21 -2.97
C TYR A 442 12.87 25.40 -1.68
N LEU A 443 13.85 25.73 -0.84
CA LEU A 443 14.18 24.98 0.38
C LEU A 443 13.02 24.91 1.39
N PRO A 444 12.18 25.95 1.59
CA PRO A 444 11.07 25.89 2.54
C PRO A 444 9.78 25.24 1.97
N LEU A 445 9.77 24.89 0.70
CA LEU A 445 8.65 24.18 0.04
C LEU A 445 8.81 22.68 0.16
#